data_e36afd60ee1bb18253b13cf4101195d1
#
_entry.id   e36afd60ee1bb18253b13cf4101195d1
#
_cell.length_a   1.000
_cell.length_b   1.000
_cell.length_c   1.000
_cell.angle_alpha   90.00
_cell.angle_beta   90.00
_cell.angle_gamma   90.00
#
_symmetry.space_group_name_H-M   'P 1'
#
loop_
_entity.id
_entity.type
_entity.pdbx_description
1 polymer ?
#
loop_
_entity_poly.entity_id
_entity_poly.type
_entity_poly.pdbx_seq_one_letter_code
_entity_poly.pdbx_strand_id
1 'polypeptide(L)'
;MTTIAMLNACEAADFVEALRGIYEHSPWIAARAAPARPFASLAALKRALQSVVDAASIDEQLALLRAHPELAGKAAIAGALTAESTSEQASSGLDRCTPTEYAQLHALNADYNGRFGFPFIHAVKGPTGQGLSRQAIIATFE
;
A
#
# COMPACT_ATOMS: atom_id res chain seq x y z
N MET A 1 -4.16 6.59 -19.96
CA MET A 1 -3.52 7.23 -18.79
C MET A 1 -4.58 8.07 -18.08
N THR A 2 -4.87 7.83 -16.82
CA THR A 2 -5.89 8.55 -16.05
C THR A 2 -5.41 9.98 -15.74
N THR A 3 -6.22 11.00 -16.01
CA THR A 3 -5.90 12.40 -15.74
C THR A 3 -6.82 13.00 -14.68
N ILE A 4 -6.41 14.11 -14.05
CA ILE A 4 -7.24 14.83 -13.08
C ILE A 4 -8.56 15.31 -13.73
N ALA A 5 -8.53 15.74 -14.98
CA ALA A 5 -9.73 16.14 -15.70
C ALA A 5 -10.73 14.97 -15.85
N MET A 6 -10.24 13.79 -16.21
CA MET A 6 -11.08 12.58 -16.30
C MET A 6 -11.66 12.19 -14.94
N LEU A 7 -10.86 12.21 -13.86
CA LEU A 7 -11.32 11.92 -12.51
C LEU A 7 -12.37 12.91 -12.01
N ASN A 8 -12.27 14.18 -12.41
CA ASN A 8 -13.26 15.20 -12.07
C ASN A 8 -14.57 15.03 -12.83
N ALA A 9 -14.53 14.49 -14.04
CA ALA A 9 -15.70 14.40 -14.94
C ALA A 9 -16.46 13.07 -14.84
N CYS A 10 -15.85 12.02 -14.30
CA CYS A 10 -16.47 10.69 -14.23
C CYS A 10 -17.48 10.56 -13.08
N GLU A 11 -18.32 9.54 -13.16
CA GLU A 11 -19.23 9.16 -12.07
C GLU A 11 -18.45 8.75 -10.81
N ALA A 12 -19.10 8.79 -9.65
CA ALA A 12 -18.45 8.48 -8.37
C ALA A 12 -17.92 7.03 -8.32
N ALA A 13 -18.63 6.09 -8.91
CA ALA A 13 -18.20 4.69 -8.96
C ALA A 13 -16.93 4.52 -9.80
N ASP A 14 -16.85 5.19 -10.95
CA ASP A 14 -15.69 5.16 -11.84
C ASP A 14 -14.48 5.85 -11.19
N PHE A 15 -14.70 6.91 -10.42
CA PHE A 15 -13.67 7.56 -9.63
C PHE A 15 -13.06 6.61 -8.60
N VAL A 16 -13.89 5.89 -7.86
CA VAL A 16 -13.44 4.89 -6.87
C VAL A 16 -12.67 3.77 -7.55
N GLU A 17 -13.18 3.24 -8.67
CA GLU A 17 -12.51 2.17 -9.40
C GLU A 17 -11.15 2.63 -9.98
N ALA A 18 -11.08 3.84 -10.52
CA ALA A 18 -9.84 4.40 -11.05
C ALA A 18 -8.73 4.59 -10.00
N LEU A 19 -9.10 4.72 -8.72
CA LEU A 19 -8.18 4.91 -7.59
C LEU A 19 -8.02 3.67 -6.71
N ARG A 20 -8.63 2.53 -7.08
CA ARG A 20 -8.69 1.31 -6.28
C ARG A 20 -7.33 0.78 -5.83
N GLY A 21 -6.28 0.93 -6.66
CA GLY A 21 -4.91 0.48 -6.35
C GLY A 21 -4.08 1.46 -5.51
N ILE A 22 -4.62 2.62 -5.11
CA ILE A 22 -3.87 3.62 -4.35
C ILE A 22 -3.76 3.24 -2.86
N TYR A 23 -4.85 2.69 -2.29
CA TYR A 23 -4.89 2.19 -0.92
C TYR A 23 -5.37 0.75 -0.93
N GLU A 24 -4.51 -0.18 -0.54
CA GLU A 24 -4.74 -1.63 -0.60
C GLU A 24 -6.06 -2.00 0.08
N HIS A 25 -6.95 -2.67 -0.65
CA HIS A 25 -8.26 -3.14 -0.17
C HIS A 25 -9.11 -2.10 0.58
N SER A 26 -8.87 -0.79 0.34
CA SER A 26 -9.53 0.30 1.08
C SER A 26 -10.22 1.31 0.15
N PRO A 27 -11.19 0.87 -0.68
CA PRO A 27 -11.89 1.74 -1.64
C PRO A 27 -12.73 2.84 -0.95
N TRP A 28 -13.02 2.70 0.34
CA TRP A 28 -13.76 3.66 1.14
C TRP A 28 -13.06 5.03 1.19
N ILE A 29 -11.73 5.08 1.07
CA ILE A 29 -10.96 6.34 1.08
C ILE A 29 -11.29 7.16 -0.17
N ALA A 30 -11.25 6.54 -1.35
CA ALA A 30 -11.64 7.20 -2.59
C ALA A 30 -13.14 7.57 -2.58
N ALA A 31 -14.00 6.70 -2.08
CA ALA A 31 -15.43 6.97 -1.97
C ALA A 31 -15.73 8.20 -1.11
N ARG A 32 -15.07 8.37 0.03
CA ARG A 32 -15.21 9.54 0.91
C ARG A 32 -14.58 10.81 0.34
N ALA A 33 -13.55 10.69 -0.51
CA ALA A 33 -12.91 11.83 -1.17
C ALA A 33 -13.70 12.30 -2.41
N ALA A 34 -14.49 11.45 -3.05
CA ALA A 34 -15.25 11.76 -4.27
C ALA A 34 -16.12 13.02 -4.20
N PRO A 35 -16.83 13.34 -3.09
CA PRO A 35 -17.62 14.56 -2.98
C PRO A 35 -16.80 15.86 -3.00
N ALA A 36 -15.51 15.82 -2.75
CA ALA A 36 -14.61 16.98 -2.76
C ALA A 36 -14.15 17.41 -4.17
N ARG A 37 -14.62 16.74 -5.23
CA ARG A 37 -14.37 17.12 -6.61
C ARG A 37 -15.07 18.46 -6.95
N PRO A 38 -14.52 19.25 -7.89
CA PRO A 38 -13.34 18.98 -8.72
C PRO A 38 -12.01 19.30 -8.03
N PHE A 39 -10.99 18.46 -8.28
CA PHE A 39 -9.63 18.69 -7.81
C PHE A 39 -8.85 19.54 -8.81
N ALA A 40 -8.20 20.61 -8.34
CA ALA A 40 -7.41 21.51 -9.19
C ALA A 40 -6.09 20.87 -9.69
N SER A 41 -5.59 19.84 -9.00
CA SER A 41 -4.30 19.19 -9.32
C SER A 41 -4.20 17.81 -8.65
N LEU A 42 -3.20 17.03 -9.07
CA LEU A 42 -2.85 15.77 -8.41
C LEU A 42 -2.52 15.99 -6.91
N ALA A 43 -1.85 17.10 -6.59
CA ALA A 43 -1.54 17.44 -5.20
C ALA A 43 -2.81 17.70 -4.37
N ALA A 44 -3.84 18.34 -4.97
CA ALA A 44 -5.13 18.53 -4.32
C ALA A 44 -5.85 17.20 -4.07
N LEU A 45 -5.86 16.30 -5.05
CA LEU A 45 -6.40 14.94 -4.89
C LEU A 45 -5.68 14.18 -3.78
N LYS A 46 -4.34 14.16 -3.78
CA LYS A 46 -3.55 13.48 -2.73
C LYS A 46 -3.88 14.00 -1.33
N ARG A 47 -3.98 15.32 -1.15
CA ARG A 47 -4.38 15.93 0.13
C ARG A 47 -5.80 15.52 0.55
N ALA A 48 -6.74 15.48 -0.37
CA ALA A 48 -8.10 15.06 -0.06
C ALA A 48 -8.16 13.59 0.41
N LEU A 49 -7.45 12.69 -0.27
CA LEU A 49 -7.34 11.29 0.14
C LEU A 49 -6.68 11.15 1.53
N GLN A 50 -5.57 11.87 1.77
CA GLN A 50 -4.89 11.88 3.07
C GLN A 50 -5.81 12.41 4.17
N SER A 51 -6.54 13.51 3.93
CA SER A 51 -7.47 14.08 4.91
C SER A 51 -8.59 13.11 5.30
N VAL A 52 -9.03 12.25 4.38
CA VAL A 52 -10.00 11.18 4.69
C VAL A 52 -9.41 10.18 5.67
N VAL A 53 -8.14 9.78 5.49
CA VAL A 53 -7.46 8.85 6.41
C VAL A 53 -7.21 9.51 7.75
N ASP A 54 -6.76 10.77 7.78
CA ASP A 54 -6.47 11.51 9.01
C ASP A 54 -7.73 11.73 9.86
N ALA A 55 -8.89 11.89 9.21
CA ALA A 55 -10.19 12.06 9.87
C ALA A 55 -10.89 10.73 10.22
N ALA A 56 -10.35 9.60 9.78
CA ALA A 56 -10.93 8.28 10.06
C ALA A 56 -10.75 7.88 11.53
N SER A 57 -11.61 7.01 12.03
CA SER A 57 -11.44 6.44 13.37
C SER A 57 -10.16 5.61 13.47
N ILE A 58 -9.66 5.42 14.68
CA ILE A 58 -8.49 4.56 14.95
C ILE A 58 -8.73 3.15 14.41
N ASP A 59 -9.94 2.61 14.54
CA ASP A 59 -10.26 1.27 14.02
C ASP A 59 -10.19 1.20 12.49
N GLU A 60 -10.64 2.25 11.78
CA GLU A 60 -10.53 2.34 10.32
C GLU A 60 -9.07 2.51 9.86
N GLN A 61 -8.28 3.32 10.57
CA GLN A 61 -6.85 3.48 10.31
C GLN A 61 -6.10 2.16 10.53
N LEU A 62 -6.40 1.45 11.62
CA LEU A 62 -5.83 0.11 11.88
C LEU A 62 -6.27 -0.92 10.83
N ALA A 63 -7.52 -0.87 10.37
CA ALA A 63 -8.00 -1.74 9.30
C ALA A 63 -7.24 -1.48 7.98
N LEU A 64 -6.96 -0.20 7.65
CA LEU A 64 -6.13 0.16 6.50
C LEU A 64 -4.71 -0.40 6.62
N LEU A 65 -4.06 -0.25 7.78
CA LEU A 65 -2.72 -0.81 8.01
C LEU A 65 -2.71 -2.34 7.90
N ARG A 66 -3.73 -3.00 8.47
CA ARG A 66 -3.87 -4.47 8.43
C ARG A 66 -4.19 -5.02 7.04
N ALA A 67 -4.78 -4.22 6.17
CA ALA A 67 -5.03 -4.60 4.78
C ALA A 67 -3.74 -4.60 3.94
N HIS A 68 -2.68 -3.92 4.41
CA HIS A 68 -1.41 -3.88 3.70
C HIS A 68 -0.70 -5.25 3.78
N PRO A 69 -0.17 -5.78 2.66
CA PRO A 69 0.47 -7.10 2.66
C PRO A 69 1.83 -7.07 3.35
N GLU A 70 2.16 -8.15 4.04
CA GLU A 70 3.50 -8.38 4.59
C GLU A 70 4.54 -8.50 3.47
N LEU A 71 5.76 -8.06 3.75
CA LEU A 71 6.92 -8.26 2.87
C LEU A 71 7.25 -9.76 2.76
N ALA A 72 7.28 -10.30 1.55
CA ALA A 72 7.45 -11.73 1.26
C ALA A 72 6.49 -12.63 2.08
N GLY A 73 5.30 -12.12 2.43
CA GLY A 73 4.33 -12.82 3.25
C GLY A 73 3.58 -13.93 2.49
N LYS A 74 2.74 -14.66 3.21
CA LYS A 74 1.93 -15.77 2.65
C LYS A 74 1.05 -15.32 1.47
N ALA A 75 0.50 -14.10 1.51
CA ALA A 75 -0.31 -13.56 0.42
C ALA A 75 0.50 -13.35 -0.86
N ALA A 76 1.77 -12.94 -0.76
CA ALA A 76 2.67 -12.81 -1.90
C ALA A 76 2.94 -14.17 -2.56
N ILE A 77 3.18 -15.21 -1.75
CA ILE A 77 3.43 -16.57 -2.24
C ILE A 77 2.18 -17.17 -2.87
N ALA A 78 1.01 -16.90 -2.31
CA ALA A 78 -0.28 -17.39 -2.81
C ALA A 78 -0.78 -16.62 -4.05
N GLY A 79 -0.09 -15.56 -4.50
CA GLY A 79 -0.54 -14.72 -5.61
C GLY A 79 -1.79 -13.89 -5.27
N ALA A 80 -2.02 -13.60 -3.99
CA ALA A 80 -3.22 -12.91 -3.49
C ALA A 80 -3.01 -11.40 -3.28
N LEU A 81 -1.89 -10.84 -3.78
CA LEU A 81 -1.61 -9.41 -3.73
C LEU A 81 -2.32 -8.66 -4.87
N THR A 82 -2.54 -7.35 -4.69
CA THR A 82 -2.87 -6.47 -5.82
C THR A 82 -1.73 -6.43 -6.84
N ALA A 83 -2.02 -6.01 -8.07
CA ALA A 83 -1.01 -5.90 -9.12
C ALA A 83 0.12 -4.92 -8.74
N GLU A 84 -0.23 -3.83 -8.05
CA GLU A 84 0.70 -2.82 -7.56
C GLU A 84 1.65 -3.39 -6.51
N SER A 85 1.13 -4.06 -5.48
CA SER A 85 1.92 -4.69 -4.43
C SER A 85 2.81 -5.83 -4.96
N THR A 86 2.28 -6.63 -5.89
CA THR A 86 3.08 -7.67 -6.59
C THR A 86 4.26 -7.04 -7.33
N SER A 87 4.01 -5.99 -8.12
CA SER A 87 5.05 -5.28 -8.86
C SER A 87 6.09 -4.63 -7.94
N GLU A 88 5.66 -4.04 -6.83
CA GLU A 88 6.56 -3.41 -5.86
C GLU A 88 7.47 -4.43 -5.19
N GLN A 89 6.94 -5.52 -4.68
CA GLN A 89 7.74 -6.57 -4.05
C GLN A 89 8.69 -7.26 -5.05
N ALA A 90 8.23 -7.52 -6.28
CA ALA A 90 9.08 -8.08 -7.33
C ALA A 90 10.24 -7.14 -7.72
N SER A 91 10.00 -5.82 -7.75
CA SER A 91 11.04 -4.83 -8.07
C SER A 91 12.20 -4.83 -7.07
N SER A 92 11.95 -5.24 -5.83
CA SER A 92 12.95 -5.38 -4.76
C SER A 92 13.51 -6.81 -4.66
N GLY A 93 13.07 -7.72 -5.52
CA GLY A 93 13.48 -9.13 -5.54
C GLY A 93 12.92 -9.95 -4.38
N LEU A 94 11.89 -9.47 -3.69
CA LEU A 94 11.24 -10.21 -2.60
C LEU A 94 10.49 -11.47 -3.08
N ASP A 95 10.19 -11.55 -4.36
CA ASP A 95 9.68 -12.74 -5.06
C ASP A 95 10.73 -13.85 -5.25
N ARG A 96 12.02 -13.53 -5.02
CA ARG A 96 13.17 -14.43 -5.24
C ARG A 96 14.04 -14.57 -4.00
N CYS A 97 13.43 -14.51 -2.81
CA CYS A 97 14.14 -14.75 -1.55
C CYS A 97 14.71 -16.17 -1.49
N THR A 98 15.92 -16.29 -0.97
CA THR A 98 16.47 -17.61 -0.58
C THR A 98 15.65 -18.18 0.58
N PRO A 99 15.70 -19.50 0.83
CA PRO A 99 15.01 -20.11 1.98
C PRO A 99 15.39 -19.45 3.32
N THR A 100 16.63 -19.02 3.48
CA THR A 100 17.12 -18.33 4.68
C THR A 100 16.53 -16.94 4.82
N GLU A 101 16.58 -16.12 3.76
CA GLU A 101 15.97 -14.78 3.73
C GLU A 101 14.46 -14.85 3.97
N TYR A 102 13.80 -15.84 3.38
CA TYR A 102 12.38 -16.07 3.58
C TYR A 102 12.04 -16.40 5.03
N ALA A 103 12.79 -17.33 5.65
CA ALA A 103 12.59 -17.70 7.05
C ALA A 103 12.81 -16.50 7.99
N GLN A 104 13.82 -15.67 7.71
CA GLN A 104 14.12 -14.46 8.45
C GLN A 104 12.98 -13.43 8.34
N LEU A 105 12.53 -13.11 7.12
CA LEU A 105 11.39 -12.19 6.90
C LEU A 105 10.11 -12.71 7.55
N HIS A 106 9.86 -14.02 7.49
CA HIS A 106 8.69 -14.62 8.13
C HIS A 106 8.74 -14.48 9.67
N ALA A 107 9.90 -14.67 10.28
CA ALA A 107 10.10 -14.48 11.72
C ALA A 107 9.92 -13.00 12.12
N LEU A 108 10.50 -12.07 11.36
CA LEU A 108 10.36 -10.63 11.58
C LEU A 108 8.90 -10.17 11.44
N ASN A 109 8.18 -10.64 10.41
CA ASN A 109 6.75 -10.35 10.23
C ASN A 109 5.93 -10.86 11.44
N ALA A 110 6.19 -12.07 11.90
CA ALA A 110 5.48 -12.65 13.04
C ALA A 110 5.73 -11.87 14.34
N ASP A 111 6.98 -11.49 14.62
CA ASP A 111 7.34 -10.68 15.79
C ASP A 111 6.70 -9.29 15.74
N TYR A 112 6.82 -8.59 14.61
CA TYR A 112 6.25 -7.26 14.43
C TYR A 112 4.72 -7.26 14.57
N ASN A 113 4.04 -8.20 13.90
CA ASN A 113 2.59 -8.35 14.01
C ASN A 113 2.16 -8.69 15.46
N GLY A 114 2.93 -9.54 16.16
CA GLY A 114 2.68 -9.88 17.54
C GLY A 114 2.78 -8.69 18.49
N ARG A 115 3.70 -7.76 18.22
CA ARG A 115 3.92 -6.55 19.05
C ARG A 115 2.94 -5.42 18.74
N PHE A 116 2.63 -5.19 17.46
CA PHE A 116 1.93 -3.97 17.01
C PHE A 116 0.53 -4.23 16.47
N GLY A 117 0.18 -5.49 16.12
CA GLY A 117 -1.14 -5.87 15.62
C GLY A 117 -1.42 -5.46 14.18
N PHE A 118 -0.38 -5.07 13.41
CA PHE A 118 -0.44 -4.77 11.98
C PHE A 118 0.92 -5.08 11.32
N PRO A 119 0.99 -5.28 9.98
CA PRO A 119 2.22 -5.63 9.29
C PRO A 119 3.24 -4.49 9.30
N PHE A 120 4.52 -4.83 9.23
CA PHE A 120 5.58 -3.87 8.96
C PHE A 120 5.43 -3.32 7.53
N ILE A 121 5.28 -2.01 7.41
CA ILE A 121 5.08 -1.31 6.14
C ILE A 121 6.34 -0.53 5.80
N HIS A 122 6.95 -0.86 4.67
CA HIS A 122 8.17 -0.22 4.21
C HIS A 122 8.10 0.10 2.71
N ALA A 123 8.44 1.34 2.35
CA ALA A 123 8.50 1.76 0.95
C ALA A 123 9.73 1.16 0.26
N VAL A 124 9.57 -0.03 -0.33
CA VAL A 124 10.67 -0.81 -0.93
C VAL A 124 11.35 -0.12 -2.11
N LYS A 125 10.73 0.88 -2.73
CA LYS A 125 11.38 1.75 -3.73
C LYS A 125 12.41 2.69 -3.12
N GLY A 126 12.36 2.90 -1.80
CA GLY A 126 13.26 3.81 -1.09
C GLY A 126 13.08 5.28 -1.48
N PRO A 127 13.82 6.19 -0.84
CA PRO A 127 13.66 7.64 -1.04
C PRO A 127 14.10 8.12 -2.43
N THR A 128 14.98 7.38 -3.10
CA THR A 128 15.48 7.72 -4.45
C THR A 128 14.60 7.13 -5.58
N GLY A 129 13.65 6.25 -5.25
CA GLY A 129 12.81 5.54 -6.23
C GLY A 129 13.54 4.45 -7.01
N GLN A 130 14.82 4.16 -6.69
CA GLN A 130 15.63 3.15 -7.37
C GLN A 130 15.45 1.73 -6.84
N GLY A 131 14.70 1.59 -5.74
CA GLY A 131 14.51 0.33 -5.04
C GLY A 131 15.59 0.06 -3.99
N LEU A 132 15.21 -0.69 -2.97
CA LEU A 132 16.12 -1.20 -1.95
C LEU A 132 16.45 -2.67 -2.25
N SER A 133 17.67 -3.09 -1.93
CA SER A 133 18.00 -4.51 -1.98
C SER A 133 17.28 -5.28 -0.87
N ARG A 134 17.09 -6.60 -1.07
CA ARG A 134 16.53 -7.47 -0.03
C ARG A 134 17.26 -7.36 1.30
N GLN A 135 18.60 -7.32 1.25
CA GLN A 135 19.45 -7.19 2.44
C GLN A 135 19.20 -5.87 3.17
N ALA A 136 19.04 -4.75 2.43
CA ALA A 136 18.73 -3.46 3.02
C ALA A 136 17.33 -3.45 3.66
N ILE A 137 16.35 -4.10 3.04
CA ILE A 137 15.00 -4.25 3.58
C ILE A 137 15.02 -5.05 4.87
N ILE A 138 15.68 -6.22 4.88
CA ILE A 138 15.82 -7.07 6.06
C ILE A 138 16.51 -6.31 7.20
N ALA A 139 17.63 -5.65 6.92
CA ALA A 139 18.36 -4.86 7.91
C ALA A 139 17.57 -3.66 8.47
N THR A 140 16.61 -3.13 7.73
CA THR A 140 15.71 -2.08 8.23
C THR A 140 14.61 -2.66 9.12
N PHE A 141 14.24 -3.92 8.89
CA PHE A 141 13.19 -4.61 9.64
C PHE A 141 13.70 -5.13 11.01
N GLU A 142 15.02 -5.43 11.16
CA GLU A 142 15.68 -5.84 12.41
C GLU A 142 15.78 -4.69 13.44
#